data_47b2b3471bfbb9c1941b0d53371743a4
#
_entry.id   47b2b3471bfbb9c1941b0d53371743a4
#
_cell.length_a   1.000
_cell.length_b   1.000
_cell.length_c   1.000
_cell.angle_alpha   90.00
_cell.angle_beta   90.00
_cell.angle_gamma   90.00
#
_symmetry.space_group_name_H-M   'P 1'
#
loop_
_entity.id
_entity.type
_entity.pdbx_description
1 polymer ?
#
loop_
_entity_poly.entity_id
_entity_poly.type
_entity_poly.pdbx_seq_one_letter_code
_entity_poly.pdbx_strand_id
1 'polypeptide(L)'
;MSFHAKLLTAALCAAVFPVGCKAKADGSGDPSVSAAAAAAPQPAGDEAPPAEKTGGFDGKRAFAHVVKQVGFGPRPSGSAAIGELQEYIQSELTSYGCKVETDSFSADTPVGRLPMKNIVGKIPGEKPGIIMLATHYDTKRLENFVGANDGGSSTAVMLELARLLCPKHGAYQVWITFLDGEEAVKEWSDRDSRYGSRQMAAKLAVSGEIPKIRAFLLADIVGNHPLRFMREGNSTPTLTDLVWKTAANLGYSSVFVNDSTPIEDDHLSFRKRGVPVVDVIDLIEIQRTYWHTPQDTLDKVSATSLATTGHVFLESVKQLQSK
;
A
#
# COMPACT_ATOMS: atom_id res chain seq x y z
N MET A 1 -74.12 16.76 14.22
CA MET A 1 -73.05 16.28 15.12
C MET A 1 -71.81 17.03 14.82
N SER A 2 -71.42 17.89 15.75
CA SER A 2 -70.38 18.90 15.64
C SER A 2 -69.03 18.31 15.97
N PHE A 3 -67.99 18.56 15.15
CA PHE A 3 -66.60 18.30 15.50
C PHE A 3 -65.78 19.61 15.39
N HIS A 4 -65.25 19.98 16.54
CA HIS A 4 -64.44 21.19 16.69
C HIS A 4 -63.00 20.94 16.24
N ALA A 5 -62.45 21.79 15.39
CA ALA A 5 -61.05 21.84 15.04
C ALA A 5 -60.30 22.74 16.03
N LYS A 6 -59.24 22.24 16.67
CA LYS A 6 -58.30 23.03 17.45
C LYS A 6 -57.08 23.42 16.60
N LEU A 7 -56.90 24.72 16.42
CA LEU A 7 -55.65 25.31 15.89
C LEU A 7 -54.55 25.19 16.90
N LEU A 8 -53.39 24.71 16.51
CA LEU A 8 -52.11 24.85 17.22
C LEU A 8 -51.22 25.81 16.45
N THR A 9 -50.87 26.91 17.06
CA THR A 9 -49.91 27.91 16.58
C THR A 9 -48.51 27.45 16.87
N ALA A 10 -47.66 27.31 15.86
CA ALA A 10 -46.22 27.05 16.00
C ALA A 10 -45.44 28.37 15.90
N ALA A 11 -44.68 28.68 16.91
CA ALA A 11 -43.77 29.83 16.97
C ALA A 11 -42.47 29.53 16.19
N LEU A 12 -42.10 30.43 15.27
CA LEU A 12 -40.92 30.40 14.46
C LEU A 12 -39.78 31.10 15.19
N CYS A 13 -38.80 30.36 15.72
CA CYS A 13 -37.53 30.89 16.20
C CYS A 13 -36.51 31.00 15.07
N ALA A 14 -36.19 32.22 14.65
CA ALA A 14 -35.09 32.50 13.72
C ALA A 14 -33.75 32.44 14.47
N ALA A 15 -32.90 31.47 14.12
CA ALA A 15 -31.51 31.42 14.58
C ALA A 15 -30.62 32.12 13.56
N VAL A 16 -29.96 33.19 13.98
CA VAL A 16 -28.94 33.93 13.22
C VAL A 16 -27.63 33.21 13.39
N PHE A 17 -27.03 32.72 12.28
CA PHE A 17 -25.66 32.16 12.24
C PHE A 17 -24.67 33.30 11.91
N PRO A 18 -23.53 33.41 12.63
CA PRO A 18 -22.47 34.33 12.25
C PRO A 18 -21.63 33.72 11.10
N VAL A 19 -21.32 34.56 10.14
CA VAL A 19 -20.40 34.28 9.05
C VAL A 19 -18.98 34.13 9.62
N GLY A 20 -18.44 32.92 9.60
CA GLY A 20 -17.07 32.61 9.98
C GLY A 20 -16.11 32.64 8.81
N CYS A 21 -14.94 33.25 9.02
CA CYS A 21 -13.86 33.48 8.07
C CYS A 21 -13.36 32.21 7.36
N LYS A 22 -13.06 32.34 6.08
CA LYS A 22 -12.28 31.37 5.30
C LYS A 22 -10.86 31.28 5.87
N ALA A 23 -10.52 30.16 6.46
CA ALA A 23 -9.13 29.77 6.73
C ALA A 23 -8.55 29.13 5.45
N LYS A 24 -7.35 29.57 5.04
CA LYS A 24 -6.56 28.91 4.00
C LYS A 24 -6.19 27.51 4.46
N ALA A 25 -6.41 26.51 3.62
CA ALA A 25 -5.95 25.15 3.85
C ALA A 25 -4.45 25.09 3.55
N ASP A 26 -3.64 25.09 4.58
CA ASP A 26 -2.27 24.59 4.51
C ASP A 26 -2.32 23.08 4.57
N GLY A 27 -1.56 22.41 3.66
CA GLY A 27 -1.59 20.96 3.47
C GLY A 27 -0.97 20.16 4.61
N SER A 28 -1.68 20.06 5.72
CA SER A 28 -1.39 19.15 6.83
C SER A 28 -2.43 18.03 6.81
N GLY A 29 -1.97 16.77 6.73
CA GLY A 29 -2.84 15.59 6.83
C GLY A 29 -3.77 15.67 8.04
N ASP A 30 -4.88 14.97 7.94
CA ASP A 30 -5.95 14.97 8.96
C ASP A 30 -5.37 14.77 10.37
N PRO A 31 -5.47 15.76 11.28
CA PRO A 31 -4.92 15.66 12.62
C PRO A 31 -5.54 14.53 13.44
N SER A 32 -6.74 14.03 13.07
CA SER A 32 -7.38 12.89 13.72
C SER A 32 -6.65 11.57 13.46
N VAL A 33 -6.10 11.38 12.25
CA VAL A 33 -5.32 10.18 11.87
C VAL A 33 -3.99 10.16 12.63
N SER A 34 -3.32 11.30 12.74
CA SER A 34 -2.05 11.41 13.47
C SER A 34 -2.22 11.15 14.98
N ALA A 35 -3.30 11.64 15.58
CA ALA A 35 -3.60 11.41 17.01
C ALA A 35 -3.97 9.94 17.29
N ALA A 36 -4.74 9.29 16.41
CA ALA A 36 -5.08 7.88 16.53
C ALA A 36 -3.84 6.98 16.41
N ALA A 37 -2.91 7.32 15.50
CA ALA A 37 -1.66 6.59 15.36
C ALA A 37 -0.76 6.68 16.59
N ALA A 38 -0.72 7.84 17.26
CA ALA A 38 0.08 8.03 18.46
C ALA A 38 -0.42 7.21 19.67
N ALA A 39 -1.71 6.83 19.68
CA ALA A 39 -2.33 6.04 20.76
C ALA A 39 -2.42 4.54 20.41
N ALA A 40 -2.10 4.14 19.18
CA ALA A 40 -2.18 2.74 18.74
C ALA A 40 -1.04 1.90 19.36
N PRO A 41 -1.28 0.63 19.71
CA PRO A 41 -0.24 -0.25 20.20
C PRO A 41 0.84 -0.46 19.13
N GLN A 42 2.09 -0.25 19.53
CA GLN A 42 3.28 -0.50 18.70
C GLN A 42 4.22 -1.46 19.45
N PRO A 43 5.15 -2.13 18.78
CA PRO A 43 6.18 -2.91 19.44
C PRO A 43 6.93 -2.09 20.49
N ALA A 44 7.26 -2.71 21.63
CA ALA A 44 7.98 -2.02 22.70
C ALA A 44 9.34 -1.51 22.22
N GLY A 45 9.65 -0.23 22.48
CA GLY A 45 10.90 0.39 22.06
C GLY A 45 10.96 0.78 20.57
N ASP A 46 9.84 0.77 19.85
CA ASP A 46 9.78 1.22 18.45
C ASP A 46 9.85 2.75 18.36
N GLU A 47 11.05 3.25 18.17
CA GLU A 47 11.32 4.66 17.94
C GLU A 47 11.77 4.88 16.48
N ALA A 48 10.83 5.13 15.59
CA ALA A 48 11.13 5.43 14.20
C ALA A 48 12.10 6.63 14.09
N PRO A 49 13.12 6.52 13.23
CA PRO A 49 14.02 7.65 13.00
C PRO A 49 13.26 8.84 12.44
N PRO A 50 13.72 10.09 12.71
CA PRO A 50 13.12 11.27 12.11
C PRO A 50 13.26 11.24 10.58
N ALA A 51 12.28 11.77 9.87
CA ALA A 51 12.16 11.69 8.41
C ALA A 51 13.40 12.23 7.66
N GLU A 52 14.13 13.20 8.24
CA GLU A 52 15.35 13.75 7.67
C GLU A 52 16.47 12.71 7.54
N LYS A 53 16.46 11.67 8.38
CA LYS A 53 17.42 10.56 8.33
C LYS A 53 17.05 9.45 7.36
N THR A 54 15.82 9.49 6.82
CA THR A 54 15.26 8.50 5.91
C THR A 54 14.85 9.11 4.57
N GLY A 55 15.58 10.16 4.14
CA GLY A 55 15.34 10.80 2.85
C GLY A 55 14.01 11.56 2.73
N GLY A 56 13.35 11.83 3.85
CA GLY A 56 12.05 12.46 3.96
C GLY A 56 10.89 11.48 4.19
N PHE A 57 11.17 10.16 4.19
CA PHE A 57 10.16 9.14 4.50
C PHE A 57 9.86 9.12 6.00
N ASP A 58 8.61 9.25 6.37
CA ASP A 58 8.17 9.30 7.76
C ASP A 58 7.50 7.97 8.16
N GLY A 59 8.20 7.15 8.96
CA GLY A 59 7.68 5.87 9.43
C GLY A 59 6.44 5.99 10.32
N LYS A 60 6.29 7.10 11.06
CA LYS A 60 5.11 7.34 11.89
C LYS A 60 3.88 7.68 11.04
N ARG A 61 4.07 8.43 9.95
CA ARG A 61 3.00 8.67 8.97
C ARG A 61 2.60 7.37 8.27
N ALA A 62 3.58 6.56 7.85
CA ALA A 62 3.30 5.24 7.30
C ALA A 62 2.52 4.37 8.30
N PHE A 63 2.91 4.34 9.58
CA PHE A 63 2.17 3.62 10.60
C PHE A 63 0.73 4.16 10.78
N ALA A 64 0.53 5.47 10.67
CA ALA A 64 -0.82 6.05 10.69
C ALA A 64 -1.72 5.52 9.56
N HIS A 65 -1.16 5.27 8.37
CA HIS A 65 -1.89 4.61 7.29
C HIS A 65 -2.23 3.15 7.63
N VAL A 66 -1.37 2.41 8.36
CA VAL A 66 -1.71 1.06 8.85
C VAL A 66 -2.89 1.12 9.82
N VAL A 67 -2.84 2.03 10.80
CA VAL A 67 -3.93 2.23 11.78
C VAL A 67 -5.26 2.51 11.07
N LYS A 68 -5.24 3.38 10.06
CA LYS A 68 -6.44 3.71 9.27
C LYS A 68 -7.00 2.48 8.55
N GLN A 69 -6.16 1.67 7.93
CA GLN A 69 -6.56 0.45 7.22
C GLN A 69 -7.16 -0.59 8.16
N VAL A 70 -6.51 -0.84 9.29
CA VAL A 70 -7.00 -1.78 10.33
C VAL A 70 -8.36 -1.33 10.87
N GLY A 71 -8.59 -0.01 10.95
CA GLY A 71 -9.87 0.57 11.35
C GLY A 71 -11.06 0.22 10.44
N PHE A 72 -10.83 -0.17 9.19
CA PHE A 72 -11.87 -0.68 8.30
C PHE A 72 -12.24 -2.15 8.59
N GLY A 73 -11.44 -2.87 9.40
CA GLY A 73 -11.59 -4.29 9.65
C GLY A 73 -11.04 -5.18 8.53
N PRO A 74 -11.43 -6.47 8.49
CA PRO A 74 -11.04 -7.41 7.42
C PRO A 74 -11.49 -6.90 6.05
N ARG A 75 -10.59 -6.89 5.08
CA ARG A 75 -10.76 -6.27 3.75
C ARG A 75 -10.56 -7.26 2.60
N PRO A 76 -11.17 -8.47 2.63
CA PRO A 76 -11.02 -9.39 1.51
C PRO A 76 -11.67 -8.82 0.24
N SER A 77 -11.12 -9.16 -0.92
CA SER A 77 -11.64 -8.75 -2.22
C SER A 77 -13.16 -8.91 -2.33
N GLY A 78 -13.83 -7.89 -2.84
CA GLY A 78 -15.29 -7.85 -2.99
C GLY A 78 -16.08 -7.52 -1.72
N SER A 79 -15.44 -7.24 -0.58
CA SER A 79 -16.12 -6.79 0.65
C SER A 79 -16.46 -5.30 0.62
N ALA A 80 -17.35 -4.85 1.52
CA ALA A 80 -17.61 -3.42 1.69
C ALA A 80 -16.37 -2.68 2.22
N ALA A 81 -15.66 -3.26 3.18
CA ALA A 81 -14.47 -2.69 3.80
C ALA A 81 -13.32 -2.47 2.80
N ILE A 82 -13.14 -3.35 1.80
CA ILE A 82 -12.15 -3.10 0.76
C ILE A 82 -12.56 -1.91 -0.12
N GLY A 83 -13.86 -1.69 -0.32
CA GLY A 83 -14.38 -0.50 -1.00
C GLY A 83 -14.01 0.80 -0.28
N GLU A 84 -14.14 0.84 1.05
CA GLU A 84 -13.73 1.98 1.88
C GLU A 84 -12.22 2.22 1.80
N LEU A 85 -11.41 1.16 1.82
CA LEU A 85 -9.97 1.27 1.63
C LEU A 85 -9.61 1.77 0.22
N GLN A 86 -10.32 1.33 -0.82
CA GLN A 86 -10.12 1.80 -2.19
C GLN A 86 -10.37 3.32 -2.31
N GLU A 87 -11.42 3.82 -1.68
CA GLU A 87 -11.71 5.26 -1.62
C GLU A 87 -10.62 6.01 -0.86
N TYR A 88 -10.16 5.48 0.26
CA TYR A 88 -9.08 6.05 1.04
C TYR A 88 -7.78 6.15 0.24
N ILE A 89 -7.33 5.06 -0.41
CA ILE A 89 -6.12 5.05 -1.25
C ILE A 89 -6.23 6.10 -2.37
N GLN A 90 -7.36 6.16 -3.07
CA GLN A 90 -7.58 7.12 -4.16
C GLN A 90 -7.57 8.57 -3.66
N SER A 91 -8.16 8.82 -2.49
CA SER A 91 -8.17 10.14 -1.84
C SER A 91 -6.76 10.60 -1.48
N GLU A 92 -5.97 9.72 -0.84
CA GLU A 92 -4.58 10.03 -0.46
C GLU A 92 -3.71 10.31 -1.70
N LEU A 93 -3.75 9.45 -2.71
CA LEU A 93 -3.01 9.64 -3.96
C LEU A 93 -3.38 10.96 -4.65
N THR A 94 -4.67 11.30 -4.66
CA THR A 94 -5.16 12.56 -5.25
C THR A 94 -4.67 13.76 -4.45
N SER A 95 -4.72 13.68 -3.11
CA SER A 95 -4.24 14.75 -2.22
C SER A 95 -2.75 15.03 -2.38
N TYR A 96 -1.97 13.99 -2.70
CA TYR A 96 -0.52 14.11 -2.98
C TYR A 96 -0.19 14.60 -4.40
N GLY A 97 -1.21 14.80 -5.25
CA GLY A 97 -1.04 15.29 -6.62
C GLY A 97 -0.72 14.20 -7.65
N CYS A 98 -0.90 12.94 -7.35
CA CYS A 98 -0.80 11.86 -8.33
C CYS A 98 -1.98 11.93 -9.33
N LYS A 99 -1.72 11.58 -10.60
CA LYS A 99 -2.79 11.20 -11.51
C LYS A 99 -3.28 9.80 -11.17
N VAL A 100 -4.48 9.68 -10.61
CA VAL A 100 -5.05 8.40 -10.20
C VAL A 100 -5.78 7.74 -11.37
N GLU A 101 -5.44 6.48 -11.64
CA GLU A 101 -6.14 5.62 -12.58
C GLU A 101 -6.57 4.32 -11.89
N THR A 102 -7.71 3.77 -12.29
CA THR A 102 -8.24 2.51 -11.76
C THR A 102 -8.43 1.48 -12.86
N ASP A 103 -8.24 0.21 -12.53
CA ASP A 103 -8.53 -0.93 -13.37
C ASP A 103 -9.52 -1.84 -12.64
N SER A 104 -10.82 -1.58 -12.88
CA SER A 104 -11.90 -2.39 -12.29
C SER A 104 -12.17 -3.60 -13.17
N PHE A 105 -12.25 -4.77 -12.56
CA PHE A 105 -12.52 -6.03 -13.24
C PHE A 105 -13.36 -6.95 -12.35
N SER A 106 -13.79 -8.09 -12.90
CA SER A 106 -14.41 -9.15 -12.13
C SER A 106 -13.62 -10.43 -12.33
N ALA A 107 -13.30 -11.11 -11.24
CA ALA A 107 -12.58 -12.38 -11.24
C ALA A 107 -13.52 -13.55 -10.91
N ASP A 108 -13.38 -14.65 -11.63
CA ASP A 108 -14.01 -15.92 -11.25
C ASP A 108 -13.19 -16.56 -10.14
N THR A 109 -13.80 -16.76 -8.98
CA THR A 109 -13.15 -17.25 -7.77
C THR A 109 -13.87 -18.52 -7.25
N PRO A 110 -13.28 -19.27 -6.32
CA PRO A 110 -13.92 -20.44 -5.72
C PRO A 110 -15.23 -20.15 -4.95
N VAL A 111 -15.54 -18.88 -4.66
CA VAL A 111 -16.78 -18.45 -3.99
C VAL A 111 -17.74 -17.72 -4.94
N GLY A 112 -17.47 -17.77 -6.24
CA GLY A 112 -18.22 -17.06 -7.27
C GLY A 112 -17.47 -15.85 -7.82
N ARG A 113 -18.16 -15.07 -8.64
CA ARG A 113 -17.55 -13.90 -9.31
C ARG A 113 -17.47 -12.72 -8.37
N LEU A 114 -16.26 -12.23 -8.12
CA LEU A 114 -16.01 -11.10 -7.23
C LEU A 114 -15.55 -9.86 -8.02
N PRO A 115 -16.05 -8.66 -7.68
CA PRO A 115 -15.50 -7.40 -8.19
C PRO A 115 -14.16 -7.13 -7.51
N MET A 116 -13.19 -6.69 -8.32
CA MET A 116 -11.84 -6.31 -7.88
C MET A 116 -11.40 -5.02 -8.58
N LYS A 117 -10.43 -4.31 -8.00
CA LYS A 117 -9.98 -3.03 -8.54
C LYS A 117 -8.50 -2.80 -8.26
N ASN A 118 -7.65 -2.72 -9.28
CA ASN A 118 -6.31 -2.17 -9.12
C ASN A 118 -6.35 -0.64 -9.15
N ILE A 119 -5.49 0.01 -8.37
CA ILE A 119 -5.38 1.46 -8.27
C ILE A 119 -3.94 1.86 -8.59
N VAL A 120 -3.75 2.88 -9.42
CA VAL A 120 -2.42 3.34 -9.82
C VAL A 120 -2.33 4.86 -9.67
N GLY A 121 -1.41 5.32 -8.84
CA GLY A 121 -0.95 6.70 -8.80
C GLY A 121 0.18 6.88 -9.81
N LYS A 122 -0.06 7.65 -10.87
CA LYS A 122 0.92 7.88 -11.95
C LYS A 122 1.61 9.21 -11.78
N ILE A 123 2.93 9.18 -11.88
CA ILE A 123 3.83 10.33 -11.84
C ILE A 123 4.47 10.44 -13.22
N PRO A 124 4.39 11.57 -13.90
CA PRO A 124 4.95 11.73 -15.24
C PRO A 124 6.49 11.68 -15.23
N GLY A 125 7.05 11.29 -16.37
CA GLY A 125 8.50 11.29 -16.62
C GLY A 125 8.81 11.93 -17.96
N GLU A 126 10.05 12.41 -18.12
CA GLU A 126 10.52 13.09 -19.34
C GLU A 126 10.88 12.13 -20.46
N LYS A 127 11.27 10.90 -20.13
CA LYS A 127 11.72 9.85 -21.05
C LYS A 127 10.74 8.67 -21.07
N PRO A 128 10.71 7.93 -22.19
CA PRO A 128 9.98 6.65 -22.22
C PRO A 128 10.53 5.67 -21.18
N GLY A 129 9.64 5.06 -20.42
CA GLY A 129 9.97 4.06 -19.41
C GLY A 129 9.15 4.24 -18.14
N ILE A 130 8.93 3.13 -17.44
CA ILE A 130 8.10 3.05 -16.24
C ILE A 130 8.90 2.35 -15.14
N ILE A 131 8.99 2.97 -13.97
CA ILE A 131 9.41 2.34 -12.72
C ILE A 131 8.12 2.09 -11.95
N MET A 132 7.79 0.83 -11.71
CA MET A 132 6.56 0.44 -11.01
C MET A 132 6.91 0.02 -9.58
N LEU A 133 6.31 0.70 -8.60
CA LEU A 133 6.28 0.29 -7.20
C LEU A 133 4.93 -0.36 -6.95
N ALA A 134 4.91 -1.52 -6.33
CA ALA A 134 3.68 -2.28 -6.17
C ALA A 134 3.51 -2.88 -4.77
N THR A 135 2.29 -3.11 -4.39
CA THR A 135 1.83 -3.82 -3.20
C THR A 135 0.45 -4.38 -3.45
N HIS A 136 0.05 -5.43 -2.74
CA HIS A 136 -1.36 -5.75 -2.59
C HIS A 136 -1.96 -4.96 -1.43
N TYR A 137 -3.29 -4.86 -1.36
CA TYR A 137 -3.99 -4.14 -0.30
C TYR A 137 -5.20 -4.88 0.26
N ASP A 138 -5.60 -5.98 -0.38
CA ASP A 138 -6.62 -6.88 0.15
C ASP A 138 -6.07 -7.71 1.31
N THR A 139 -6.97 -8.26 2.11
CA THR A 139 -6.63 -9.22 3.16
C THR A 139 -7.16 -10.60 2.82
N LYS A 140 -6.51 -11.62 3.33
CA LYS A 140 -7.04 -12.97 3.27
C LYS A 140 -8.47 -13.04 3.79
N ARG A 141 -9.30 -13.86 3.13
CA ARG A 141 -10.70 -14.08 3.50
C ARG A 141 -10.80 -14.98 4.73
N LEU A 142 -10.38 -14.47 5.87
CA LEU A 142 -10.45 -15.14 7.17
C LEU A 142 -11.24 -14.30 8.16
N GLU A 143 -11.88 -14.97 9.11
CA GLU A 143 -12.61 -14.30 10.19
C GLU A 143 -11.63 -13.54 11.09
N ASN A 144 -11.94 -12.28 11.41
CA ASN A 144 -11.15 -11.40 12.27
C ASN A 144 -9.69 -11.17 11.82
N PHE A 145 -9.34 -11.44 10.57
CA PHE A 145 -8.03 -11.17 10.01
C PHE A 145 -7.97 -9.74 9.45
N VAL A 146 -7.34 -8.85 10.18
CA VAL A 146 -7.24 -7.43 9.78
C VAL A 146 -6.00 -7.11 8.94
N GLY A 147 -5.05 -8.06 8.81
CA GLY A 147 -3.88 -7.91 7.96
C GLY A 147 -3.16 -6.59 8.20
N ALA A 148 -2.69 -6.35 9.43
CA ALA A 148 -1.99 -5.10 9.75
C ALA A 148 -0.61 -5.07 9.09
N ASN A 149 0.07 -6.20 9.07
CA ASN A 149 1.33 -6.37 8.37
C ASN A 149 1.11 -6.87 6.94
N ASP A 150 0.30 -7.92 6.78
CA ASP A 150 -0.01 -8.56 5.51
C ASP A 150 -1.04 -7.71 4.72
N GLY A 151 -0.55 -7.08 3.66
CA GLY A 151 -1.22 -6.04 2.87
C GLY A 151 -1.22 -4.64 3.52
N GLY A 152 -1.36 -4.54 4.86
CA GLY A 152 -1.47 -3.25 5.55
C GLY A 152 -0.16 -2.46 5.59
N SER A 153 0.96 -3.11 5.93
CA SER A 153 2.26 -2.47 6.06
C SER A 153 2.80 -1.95 4.74
N SER A 154 2.76 -2.77 3.71
CA SER A 154 3.26 -2.44 2.38
C SER A 154 2.40 -1.38 1.68
N THR A 155 1.06 -1.45 1.81
CA THR A 155 0.15 -0.39 1.37
C THR A 155 0.49 0.95 2.03
N ALA A 156 0.79 0.97 3.33
CA ALA A 156 1.18 2.16 4.06
C ALA A 156 2.51 2.75 3.57
N VAL A 157 3.51 1.89 3.30
CA VAL A 157 4.78 2.31 2.71
C VAL A 157 4.55 2.96 1.33
N MET A 158 3.71 2.36 0.48
CA MET A 158 3.40 2.92 -0.85
C MET A 158 2.68 4.27 -0.78
N LEU A 159 1.77 4.47 0.17
CA LEU A 159 1.10 5.77 0.39
C LEU A 159 2.09 6.85 0.83
N GLU A 160 3.00 6.54 1.75
CA GLU A 160 4.02 7.51 2.18
C GLU A 160 5.05 7.79 1.08
N LEU A 161 5.41 6.79 0.26
CA LEU A 161 6.22 7.01 -0.96
C LEU A 161 5.47 7.91 -1.96
N ALA A 162 4.15 7.73 -2.13
CA ALA A 162 3.34 8.59 -2.98
C ALA A 162 3.40 10.05 -2.54
N ARG A 163 3.29 10.33 -1.25
CA ARG A 163 3.42 11.70 -0.70
C ARG A 163 4.73 12.36 -1.11
N LEU A 164 5.82 11.59 -1.16
CA LEU A 164 7.15 12.10 -1.49
C LEU A 164 7.41 12.22 -3.00
N LEU A 165 6.84 11.33 -3.78
CA LEU A 165 7.15 11.17 -5.20
C LEU A 165 6.17 11.92 -6.11
N CYS A 166 4.86 11.96 -5.78
CA CYS A 166 3.85 12.57 -6.65
C CYS A 166 4.09 14.06 -6.95
N PRO A 167 4.61 14.87 -6.02
CA PRO A 167 4.93 16.27 -6.31
C PRO A 167 6.18 16.47 -7.19
N LYS A 168 6.89 15.38 -7.53
CA LYS A 168 8.17 15.44 -8.24
C LYS A 168 8.03 14.96 -9.69
N HIS A 169 8.94 15.41 -10.54
CA HIS A 169 9.12 14.90 -11.89
C HIS A 169 10.50 14.23 -11.98
N GLY A 170 10.59 13.15 -12.73
CA GLY A 170 11.82 12.39 -12.92
C GLY A 170 12.07 12.07 -14.39
N ALA A 171 13.18 11.39 -14.67
CA ALA A 171 13.51 10.95 -16.03
C ALA A 171 12.46 9.96 -16.55
N TYR A 172 12.03 9.02 -15.74
CA TYR A 172 11.04 7.99 -16.10
C TYR A 172 9.76 8.16 -15.29
N GLN A 173 8.65 7.70 -15.87
CA GLN A 173 7.39 7.62 -15.12
C GLN A 173 7.56 6.74 -13.87
N VAL A 174 6.93 7.14 -12.77
CA VAL A 174 6.77 6.26 -11.61
C VAL A 174 5.29 5.92 -11.45
N TRP A 175 4.99 4.63 -11.37
CA TRP A 175 3.66 4.14 -11.07
C TRP A 175 3.67 3.53 -9.68
N ILE A 176 2.82 4.04 -8.80
CA ILE A 176 2.59 3.47 -7.47
C ILE A 176 1.30 2.69 -7.56
N THR A 177 1.40 1.36 -7.45
CA THR A 177 0.38 0.42 -7.84
C THR A 177 -0.10 -0.38 -6.65
N PHE A 178 -1.41 -0.37 -6.44
CA PHE A 178 -2.11 -1.13 -5.41
C PHE A 178 -2.92 -2.21 -6.11
N LEU A 179 -2.58 -3.46 -5.84
CA LEU A 179 -3.14 -4.66 -6.48
C LEU A 179 -4.21 -5.27 -5.57
N ASP A 180 -5.36 -5.62 -6.16
CA ASP A 180 -6.47 -6.28 -5.47
C ASP A 180 -6.42 -7.79 -5.72
N GLY A 181 -6.75 -8.57 -4.71
CA GLY A 181 -6.88 -10.02 -4.86
C GLY A 181 -5.55 -10.73 -5.08
N GLU A 182 -4.51 -10.32 -4.38
CA GLU A 182 -3.30 -11.11 -4.24
C GLU A 182 -3.62 -12.40 -3.50
N GLU A 183 -4.35 -12.28 -2.42
CA GLU A 183 -4.73 -13.34 -1.51
C GLU A 183 -5.62 -14.40 -2.13
N ALA A 184 -5.27 -15.66 -1.92
CA ALA A 184 -6.13 -16.75 -2.31
C ALA A 184 -7.47 -16.70 -1.56
N VAL A 185 -8.57 -16.80 -2.32
CA VAL A 185 -9.92 -16.82 -1.75
C VAL A 185 -10.20 -18.08 -0.94
N LYS A 186 -9.64 -19.22 -1.36
CA LYS A 186 -9.63 -20.49 -0.62
C LYS A 186 -8.25 -21.08 -0.49
N GLU A 187 -7.63 -21.49 -1.60
CA GLU A 187 -6.36 -22.22 -1.60
C GLU A 187 -5.40 -21.61 -2.62
N TRP A 188 -4.17 -21.36 -2.18
CA TRP A 188 -3.14 -20.78 -3.04
C TRP A 188 -2.88 -21.63 -4.27
N SER A 189 -3.05 -21.02 -5.42
CA SER A 189 -2.77 -21.62 -6.72
C SER A 189 -2.68 -20.56 -7.82
N ASP A 190 -2.17 -20.92 -8.99
CA ASP A 190 -2.18 -20.03 -10.16
C ASP A 190 -3.60 -19.58 -10.59
N ARG A 191 -4.67 -20.25 -10.13
CA ARG A 191 -6.06 -19.89 -10.43
C ARG A 191 -6.72 -19.12 -9.31
N ASP A 192 -6.30 -19.35 -8.07
CA ASP A 192 -6.90 -18.75 -6.86
C ASP A 192 -5.84 -17.99 -6.07
N SER A 193 -5.24 -16.97 -6.67
CA SER A 193 -4.38 -15.95 -6.08
C SER A 193 -3.97 -14.93 -7.14
N ARG A 194 -3.37 -13.82 -6.71
CA ARG A 194 -2.70 -12.84 -7.58
C ARG A 194 -3.60 -12.33 -8.72
N TYR A 195 -4.89 -12.19 -8.46
CA TYR A 195 -5.88 -11.82 -9.48
C TYR A 195 -5.56 -10.45 -10.10
N GLY A 196 -5.25 -9.46 -9.26
CA GLY A 196 -4.95 -8.09 -9.69
C GLY A 196 -3.70 -7.99 -10.54
N SER A 197 -2.60 -8.61 -10.12
CA SER A 197 -1.36 -8.57 -10.91
C SER A 197 -1.47 -9.33 -12.22
N ARG A 198 -2.15 -10.48 -12.23
CA ARG A 198 -2.42 -11.23 -13.47
C ARG A 198 -3.25 -10.42 -14.46
N GLN A 199 -4.32 -9.77 -13.97
CA GLN A 199 -5.16 -8.88 -14.77
C GLN A 199 -4.36 -7.71 -15.33
N MET A 200 -3.63 -7.00 -14.47
CA MET A 200 -2.84 -5.84 -14.88
C MET A 200 -1.75 -6.22 -15.88
N ALA A 201 -0.99 -7.26 -15.61
CA ALA A 201 0.08 -7.70 -16.50
C ALA A 201 -0.46 -8.18 -17.86
N ALA A 202 -1.65 -8.81 -17.90
CA ALA A 202 -2.31 -9.18 -19.14
C ALA A 202 -2.75 -7.95 -19.95
N LYS A 203 -3.39 -6.98 -19.28
CA LYS A 203 -3.83 -5.72 -19.88
C LYS A 203 -2.66 -4.91 -20.46
N LEU A 204 -1.55 -4.80 -19.70
CA LEU A 204 -0.34 -4.11 -20.14
C LEU A 204 0.37 -4.83 -21.30
N ALA A 205 0.25 -6.16 -21.37
CA ALA A 205 0.75 -6.90 -22.52
C ALA A 205 -0.06 -6.61 -23.79
N VAL A 206 -1.39 -6.57 -23.68
CA VAL A 206 -2.28 -6.25 -24.80
C VAL A 206 -2.08 -4.81 -25.29
N SER A 207 -1.87 -3.86 -24.37
CA SER A 207 -1.63 -2.45 -24.74
C SER A 207 -0.19 -2.16 -25.21
N GLY A 208 0.74 -3.14 -25.17
CA GLY A 208 2.14 -2.94 -25.53
C GLY A 208 2.96 -2.15 -24.51
N GLU A 209 2.49 -2.05 -23.27
CA GLU A 209 3.19 -1.32 -22.20
C GLU A 209 4.27 -2.15 -21.49
N ILE A 210 4.19 -3.48 -21.52
CA ILE A 210 5.15 -4.37 -20.85
C ILE A 210 6.61 -4.03 -21.16
N PRO A 211 7.04 -3.82 -22.43
CA PRO A 211 8.44 -3.50 -22.74
C PRO A 211 8.90 -2.14 -22.20
N LYS A 212 7.98 -1.28 -21.79
CA LYS A 212 8.29 0.03 -21.22
C LYS A 212 8.58 -0.06 -19.72
N ILE A 213 8.22 -1.16 -19.05
CA ILE A 213 8.48 -1.35 -17.61
C ILE A 213 9.95 -1.69 -17.41
N ARG A 214 10.70 -0.75 -16.87
CA ARG A 214 12.15 -0.87 -16.60
C ARG A 214 12.45 -1.63 -15.32
N ALA A 215 11.57 -1.51 -14.33
CA ALA A 215 11.68 -2.17 -13.05
C ALA A 215 10.30 -2.27 -12.39
N PHE A 216 10.03 -3.39 -11.76
CA PHE A 216 8.88 -3.65 -10.91
C PHE A 216 9.39 -4.03 -9.51
N LEU A 217 9.14 -3.16 -8.53
CA LEU A 217 9.53 -3.36 -7.13
C LEU A 217 8.27 -3.64 -6.33
N LEU A 218 8.14 -4.86 -5.85
CA LEU A 218 7.06 -5.26 -4.95
C LEU A 218 7.50 -5.11 -3.51
N ALA A 219 6.60 -4.65 -2.65
CA ALA A 219 6.71 -4.70 -1.21
C ALA A 219 5.54 -5.49 -0.65
N ASP A 220 5.83 -6.47 0.18
CA ASP A 220 4.84 -7.23 0.94
C ASP A 220 5.37 -7.57 2.32
N ILE A 221 4.47 -7.52 3.35
CA ILE A 221 4.82 -7.87 4.73
C ILE A 221 6.12 -7.17 5.19
N VAL A 222 6.11 -5.84 5.19
CA VAL A 222 7.32 -5.02 5.43
C VAL A 222 7.34 -4.30 6.78
N GLY A 223 6.40 -4.64 7.66
CA GLY A 223 6.26 -3.98 8.96
C GLY A 223 6.75 -4.80 10.16
N ASN A 224 7.23 -6.01 9.98
CA ASN A 224 7.61 -6.92 11.07
C ASN A 224 8.67 -6.32 12.00
N HIS A 225 8.70 -6.77 13.27
CA HIS A 225 9.71 -6.39 14.24
C HIS A 225 10.17 -7.62 15.06
N PRO A 226 11.46 -8.02 14.94
CA PRO A 226 12.50 -7.48 14.07
C PRO A 226 12.23 -7.75 12.57
N LEU A 227 12.64 -6.81 11.71
CA LEU A 227 12.51 -6.92 10.25
C LEU A 227 13.71 -7.67 9.65
N ARG A 228 13.44 -8.61 8.71
CA ARG A 228 14.49 -9.37 8.05
C ARG A 228 14.10 -9.81 6.64
N PHE A 229 14.66 -9.17 5.64
CA PHE A 229 14.44 -9.52 4.24
C PHE A 229 15.53 -10.48 3.72
N MET A 230 15.08 -11.60 3.16
CA MET A 230 15.92 -12.51 2.39
C MET A 230 15.81 -12.16 0.90
N ARG A 231 16.80 -12.52 0.09
CA ARG A 231 16.72 -12.37 -1.37
C ARG A 231 15.66 -13.31 -1.90
N GLU A 232 14.64 -12.76 -2.54
CA GLU A 232 13.61 -13.59 -3.16
C GLU A 232 14.17 -14.25 -4.44
N GLY A 233 14.05 -15.58 -4.52
CA GLY A 233 14.78 -16.40 -5.48
C GLY A 233 14.26 -16.31 -6.92
N ASN A 234 13.01 -15.92 -7.14
CA ASN A 234 12.42 -15.73 -8.47
C ASN A 234 12.60 -14.28 -8.99
N SER A 235 13.13 -13.38 -8.18
CA SER A 235 13.41 -12.00 -8.55
C SER A 235 14.53 -11.89 -9.59
N THR A 236 14.60 -10.77 -10.29
CA THR A 236 15.68 -10.50 -11.26
C THR A 236 16.95 -10.13 -10.52
N PRO A 237 18.04 -10.93 -10.63
CA PRO A 237 19.25 -10.74 -9.82
C PRO A 237 19.81 -9.31 -9.86
N THR A 238 19.87 -8.68 -11.02
CA THR A 238 20.41 -7.33 -11.17
C THR A 238 19.57 -6.26 -10.45
N LEU A 239 18.26 -6.45 -10.34
CA LEU A 239 17.38 -5.54 -9.63
C LEU A 239 17.42 -5.82 -8.12
N THR A 240 17.48 -7.08 -7.71
CA THR A 240 17.73 -7.49 -6.32
C THR A 240 19.05 -6.90 -5.83
N ASP A 241 20.12 -7.03 -6.61
CA ASP A 241 21.44 -6.47 -6.26
C ASP A 241 21.39 -4.94 -6.11
N LEU A 242 20.61 -4.23 -6.93
CA LEU A 242 20.43 -2.79 -6.80
C LEU A 242 19.79 -2.46 -5.44
N VAL A 243 18.70 -3.13 -5.06
CA VAL A 243 17.98 -2.87 -3.81
C VAL A 243 18.85 -3.22 -2.60
N TRP A 244 19.49 -4.40 -2.59
CA TRP A 244 20.38 -4.84 -1.50
C TRP A 244 21.61 -3.96 -1.34
N LYS A 245 22.22 -3.53 -2.44
CA LYS A 245 23.33 -2.58 -2.39
C LYS A 245 22.87 -1.20 -1.88
N THR A 246 21.68 -0.76 -2.26
CA THR A 246 21.07 0.46 -1.73
C THR A 246 20.90 0.35 -0.22
N ALA A 247 20.32 -0.75 0.27
CA ALA A 247 20.16 -1.01 1.69
C ALA A 247 21.50 -1.03 2.44
N ALA A 248 22.51 -1.69 1.89
CA ALA A 248 23.85 -1.72 2.48
C ALA A 248 24.49 -0.33 2.57
N ASN A 249 24.39 0.49 1.54
CA ASN A 249 24.89 1.86 1.52
C ASN A 249 24.19 2.77 2.56
N LEU A 250 22.94 2.45 2.90
CA LEU A 250 22.16 3.14 3.93
C LEU A 250 22.37 2.57 5.35
N GLY A 251 23.20 1.53 5.50
CA GLY A 251 23.49 0.91 6.80
C GLY A 251 22.50 -0.19 7.23
N TYR A 252 21.65 -0.69 6.34
CA TYR A 252 20.62 -1.68 6.62
C TYR A 252 21.01 -3.12 6.27
N SER A 253 22.31 -3.45 6.22
CA SER A 253 22.80 -4.81 5.89
C SER A 253 22.34 -5.88 6.86
N SER A 254 22.04 -5.54 8.12
CA SER A 254 21.49 -6.48 9.09
C SER A 254 20.03 -6.84 8.84
N VAL A 255 19.30 -5.98 8.10
CA VAL A 255 17.90 -6.20 7.72
C VAL A 255 17.81 -6.89 6.36
N PHE A 256 18.60 -6.45 5.38
CA PHE A 256 18.65 -7.00 4.02
C PHE A 256 19.78 -8.04 3.95
N VAL A 257 19.47 -9.28 4.32
CA VAL A 257 20.46 -10.36 4.40
C VAL A 257 20.66 -11.07 3.05
N ASN A 258 21.77 -11.83 2.93
CA ASN A 258 22.12 -12.51 1.68
C ASN A 258 21.52 -13.92 1.53
N ASP A 259 20.84 -14.43 2.56
CA ASP A 259 20.08 -15.67 2.43
C ASP A 259 19.03 -15.53 1.34
N SER A 260 18.66 -16.63 0.69
CA SER A 260 17.71 -16.63 -0.40
C SER A 260 16.63 -17.68 -0.21
N THR A 261 15.40 -17.32 -0.59
CA THR A 261 14.26 -18.25 -0.62
C THR A 261 13.33 -17.88 -1.78
N PRO A 262 12.80 -18.86 -2.54
CA PRO A 262 11.79 -18.57 -3.54
C PRO A 262 10.42 -18.34 -2.87
N ILE A 263 9.71 -17.30 -3.32
CA ILE A 263 8.36 -16.98 -2.88
C ILE A 263 7.49 -16.80 -4.13
N GLU A 264 6.23 -17.22 -4.06
CA GLU A 264 5.24 -16.93 -5.09
C GLU A 264 4.41 -15.73 -4.68
N ASP A 265 4.49 -14.65 -5.47
CA ASP A 265 3.81 -13.41 -5.20
C ASP A 265 3.50 -12.65 -6.52
N ASP A 266 2.90 -11.48 -6.44
CA ASP A 266 2.44 -10.64 -7.54
C ASP A 266 3.52 -10.34 -8.59
N HIS A 267 4.79 -10.25 -8.18
CA HIS A 267 5.92 -10.02 -9.09
C HIS A 267 6.02 -11.10 -10.19
N LEU A 268 5.58 -12.34 -9.93
CA LEU A 268 5.63 -13.42 -10.90
C LEU A 268 4.75 -13.17 -12.13
N SER A 269 3.66 -12.42 -11.97
CA SER A 269 2.77 -12.06 -13.09
C SER A 269 3.48 -11.20 -14.15
N PHE A 270 4.40 -10.36 -13.69
CA PHE A 270 5.24 -9.49 -14.53
C PHE A 270 6.52 -10.20 -14.99
N ARG A 271 7.15 -10.97 -14.11
CA ARG A 271 8.34 -11.76 -14.43
C ARG A 271 8.11 -12.72 -15.60
N LYS A 272 6.99 -13.44 -15.59
CA LYS A 272 6.57 -14.35 -16.68
C LYS A 272 6.45 -13.64 -18.05
N ARG A 273 6.44 -12.29 -18.06
CA ARG A 273 6.39 -11.44 -19.28
C ARG A 273 7.69 -10.70 -19.58
N GLY A 274 8.78 -11.06 -18.89
CA GLY A 274 10.11 -10.52 -19.13
C GLY A 274 10.38 -9.16 -18.47
N VAL A 275 9.50 -8.68 -17.57
CA VAL A 275 9.74 -7.48 -16.78
C VAL A 275 10.82 -7.77 -15.73
N PRO A 276 11.83 -6.89 -15.53
CA PRO A 276 12.72 -6.98 -14.39
C PRO A 276 11.95 -6.73 -13.10
N VAL A 277 11.99 -7.70 -12.16
CA VAL A 277 11.22 -7.65 -10.91
C VAL A 277 12.11 -7.84 -9.69
N VAL A 278 11.74 -7.26 -8.56
CA VAL A 278 12.22 -7.62 -7.24
C VAL A 278 11.05 -7.62 -6.27
N ASP A 279 11.02 -8.64 -5.42
CA ASP A 279 10.09 -8.75 -4.33
C ASP A 279 10.87 -8.58 -3.01
N VAL A 280 10.39 -7.68 -2.15
CA VAL A 280 10.94 -7.37 -0.83
C VAL A 280 9.89 -7.74 0.20
N ILE A 281 10.06 -8.94 0.78
CA ILE A 281 9.08 -9.56 1.66
C ILE A 281 9.75 -10.21 2.88
N ASP A 282 9.14 -10.07 4.06
CA ASP A 282 9.55 -10.74 5.32
C ASP A 282 8.57 -11.84 5.71
N LEU A 283 8.37 -12.82 4.82
CA LEU A 283 7.41 -13.90 5.03
C LEU A 283 7.94 -14.97 6.01
N ILE A 284 9.21 -15.34 5.91
CA ILE A 284 9.75 -16.52 6.60
C ILE A 284 9.64 -16.40 8.12
N GLU A 285 9.88 -15.22 8.67
CA GLU A 285 9.83 -14.98 10.11
C GLU A 285 8.39 -15.02 10.64
N ILE A 286 7.44 -14.52 9.88
CA ILE A 286 6.05 -14.46 10.33
C ILE A 286 5.25 -15.75 10.08
N GLN A 287 5.63 -16.58 9.11
CA GLN A 287 4.95 -17.86 8.83
C GLN A 287 4.83 -18.77 10.05
N ARG A 288 5.78 -18.69 10.97
CA ARG A 288 5.83 -19.52 12.17
C ARG A 288 5.10 -18.88 13.36
N THR A 289 4.61 -17.67 13.22
CA THR A 289 4.08 -16.87 14.33
C THR A 289 2.63 -16.44 14.11
N TYR A 290 2.38 -15.44 13.28
CA TYR A 290 1.05 -14.81 13.15
C TYR A 290 0.53 -14.69 11.71
N TRP A 291 1.29 -15.16 10.70
CA TRP A 291 0.85 -15.10 9.30
C TRP A 291 -0.50 -15.81 9.11
N HIS A 292 -1.42 -15.15 8.42
CA HIS A 292 -2.80 -15.62 8.17
C HIS A 292 -3.54 -16.04 9.45
N THR A 293 -3.33 -15.28 10.53
CA THR A 293 -4.06 -15.47 11.78
C THR A 293 -4.63 -14.14 12.29
N PRO A 294 -5.66 -14.16 13.17
CA PRO A 294 -6.18 -12.93 13.78
C PRO A 294 -5.16 -12.15 14.64
N GLN A 295 -3.96 -12.69 14.83
CA GLN A 295 -2.86 -12.02 15.54
C GLN A 295 -2.07 -11.06 14.67
N ASP A 296 -2.32 -10.98 13.35
CA ASP A 296 -1.75 -9.93 12.51
C ASP A 296 -2.42 -8.57 12.78
N THR A 297 -1.98 -7.94 13.86
CA THR A 297 -2.53 -6.72 14.47
C THR A 297 -1.47 -5.62 14.56
N LEU A 298 -1.88 -4.40 14.95
CA LEU A 298 -1.02 -3.22 14.97
C LEU A 298 0.27 -3.40 15.79
N ASP A 299 0.23 -4.18 16.87
CA ASP A 299 1.39 -4.47 17.70
C ASP A 299 2.48 -5.32 17.01
N LYS A 300 2.21 -5.85 15.82
CA LYS A 300 3.19 -6.55 14.97
C LYS A 300 3.91 -5.62 14.00
N VAL A 301 3.40 -4.42 13.79
CA VAL A 301 3.92 -3.48 12.80
C VAL A 301 4.74 -2.38 13.48
N SER A 302 5.96 -2.18 13.01
CA SER A 302 6.92 -1.21 13.52
C SER A 302 7.05 -0.01 12.57
N ALA A 303 6.89 1.19 13.09
CA ALA A 303 7.15 2.41 12.34
C ALA A 303 8.63 2.52 11.89
N THR A 304 9.56 1.96 12.67
CA THR A 304 10.99 1.85 12.30
C THR A 304 11.18 0.93 11.09
N SER A 305 10.47 -0.20 11.05
CA SER A 305 10.52 -1.15 9.92
C SER A 305 9.96 -0.53 8.66
N LEU A 306 8.82 0.17 8.75
CA LEU A 306 8.24 0.91 7.63
C LEU A 306 9.20 2.00 7.12
N ALA A 307 9.86 2.73 8.03
CA ALA A 307 10.85 3.75 7.67
C ALA A 307 12.07 3.15 6.95
N THR A 308 12.57 2.00 7.40
CA THR A 308 13.69 1.28 6.79
C THR A 308 13.35 0.87 5.35
N THR A 309 12.20 0.22 5.16
CA THR A 309 11.73 -0.21 3.84
C THR A 309 11.50 0.97 2.92
N GLY A 310 10.76 1.98 3.39
CA GLY A 310 10.47 3.17 2.60
C GLY A 310 11.71 3.94 2.17
N HIS A 311 12.73 4.06 3.05
CA HIS A 311 14.00 4.69 2.73
C HIS A 311 14.74 3.93 1.61
N VAL A 312 14.80 2.60 1.69
CA VAL A 312 15.46 1.78 0.66
C VAL A 312 14.71 1.88 -0.68
N PHE A 313 13.39 1.83 -0.69
CA PHE A 313 12.60 1.99 -1.91
C PHE A 313 12.80 3.38 -2.53
N LEU A 314 12.74 4.45 -1.73
CA LEU A 314 12.93 5.82 -2.19
C LEU A 314 14.30 6.00 -2.86
N GLU A 315 15.38 5.52 -2.24
CA GLU A 315 16.73 5.63 -2.77
C GLU A 315 16.94 4.70 -3.98
N SER A 316 16.29 3.53 -4.02
CA SER A 316 16.31 2.65 -5.20
C SER A 316 15.62 3.31 -6.39
N VAL A 317 14.50 4.00 -6.19
CA VAL A 317 13.84 4.79 -7.24
C VAL A 317 14.77 5.90 -7.75
N LYS A 318 15.44 6.65 -6.88
CA LYS A 318 16.40 7.70 -7.30
C LYS A 318 17.53 7.13 -8.17
N GLN A 319 18.07 5.96 -7.83
CA GLN A 319 19.09 5.31 -8.64
C GLN A 319 18.55 4.83 -10.01
N LEU A 320 17.31 4.32 -10.04
CA LEU A 320 16.66 3.91 -11.29
C LEU A 320 16.35 5.11 -12.20
N GLN A 321 16.03 6.27 -11.62
CA GLN A 321 15.81 7.53 -12.33
C GLN A 321 17.08 8.09 -12.95
N SER A 322 18.27 7.76 -12.44
CA SER A 322 19.56 8.26 -12.91
C SER A 322 20.16 7.43 -14.05
N LYS A 323 19.59 6.27 -14.37
CA LYS A 323 20.04 5.34 -15.43
C LYS A 323 19.26 5.59 -16.73
#